data_9cdca5820e186fbe7226e7a79a27f4ba
#
_entry.id   9cdca5820e186fbe7226e7a79a27f4ba
#
_cell.length_a   1.000
_cell.length_b   1.000
_cell.length_c   1.000
_cell.angle_alpha   90.00
_cell.angle_beta   90.00
_cell.angle_gamma   90.00
#
_symmetry.space_group_name_H-M   'P 1'
#
loop_
_entity.id
_entity.type
_entity.pdbx_description
1 polymer ?
#
loop_
_entity_poly.entity_id
_entity_poly.type
_entity_poly.pdbx_seq_one_letter_code
_entity_poly.pdbx_strand_id
1 'polypeptide(L)'
;MFGKTMPVPRRQGLFSAHDLSYKFSGLSVNSQPITSHPFLEKLLGQVSDTHNAVFANWYETGREYVSAHSDNETDLAKGSFIISVSLNATRTFRVKRKPKCTVPCTADKVDFRLGDGDVFVMGGAFQSEFLHEVPKESRMVGDQRRINFTIRSFAPQNQAGTKRKRV
;
A
#
# COMPACT_ATOMS: atom_id res chain seq x y z
N MET A 1 -25.79 7.64 2.59
CA MET A 1 -24.89 8.78 2.94
C MET A 1 -23.80 8.89 1.88
N PHE A 2 -24.14 9.37 0.72
CA PHE A 2 -23.16 9.61 -0.36
C PHE A 2 -22.86 11.11 -0.39
N GLY A 3 -21.58 11.49 -0.43
CA GLY A 3 -21.13 12.87 -0.65
C GLY A 3 -20.39 13.58 0.49
N LYS A 4 -20.06 12.92 1.61
CA LYS A 4 -19.14 13.51 2.60
C LYS A 4 -17.71 13.11 2.27
N THR A 5 -16.88 14.08 1.88
CA THR A 5 -15.44 13.92 1.78
C THR A 5 -14.88 13.69 3.19
N MET A 6 -14.46 12.47 3.48
CA MET A 6 -13.81 12.16 4.75
C MET A 6 -12.29 12.27 4.54
N PRO A 7 -11.55 12.96 5.41
CA PRO A 7 -10.10 12.98 5.32
C PRO A 7 -9.54 11.57 5.49
N VAL A 8 -8.54 11.22 4.70
CA VAL A 8 -7.81 9.96 4.86
C VAL A 8 -7.14 9.98 6.24
N PRO A 9 -7.38 8.98 7.11
CA PRO A 9 -6.89 9.02 8.49
C PRO A 9 -5.40 8.65 8.62
N ARG A 10 -4.57 9.09 7.69
CA ARG A 10 -3.11 8.97 7.65
C ARG A 10 -2.56 9.82 6.52
N ARG A 11 -1.26 10.12 6.52
CA ARG A 11 -0.60 10.77 5.37
C ARG A 11 -0.13 9.70 4.39
N GLN A 12 -0.12 10.04 3.10
CA GLN A 12 0.23 9.11 2.03
C GLN A 12 1.07 9.80 0.96
N GLY A 13 1.94 9.02 0.30
CA GLY A 13 2.70 9.46 -0.87
C GLY A 13 2.95 8.28 -1.81
N LEU A 14 2.95 8.54 -3.10
CA LEU A 14 3.32 7.59 -4.15
C LEU A 14 4.59 8.08 -4.84
N PHE A 15 5.58 7.21 -4.95
CA PHE A 15 6.87 7.47 -5.57
C PHE A 15 7.14 6.37 -6.59
N SER A 16 7.60 6.73 -7.79
CA SER A 16 7.84 5.75 -8.85
C SER A 16 8.97 6.14 -9.78
N ALA A 17 9.49 5.13 -10.49
CA ALA A 17 10.53 5.31 -11.51
C ALA A 17 9.98 6.01 -12.78
N HIS A 18 8.66 5.97 -12.98
CA HIS A 18 7.97 6.56 -14.14
C HIS A 18 6.73 7.30 -13.66
N ASP A 19 6.24 8.25 -14.45
CA ASP A 19 5.00 8.95 -14.14
C ASP A 19 3.84 7.96 -14.05
N LEU A 20 3.24 7.88 -12.86
CA LEU A 20 2.08 7.05 -12.58
C LEU A 20 0.93 7.91 -12.06
N SER A 21 -0.27 7.65 -12.55
CA SER A 21 -1.50 8.12 -11.95
C SER A 21 -2.25 6.91 -11.37
N TYR A 22 -2.37 6.86 -10.07
CA TYR A 22 -2.94 5.73 -9.34
C TYR A 22 -4.28 6.10 -8.73
N LYS A 23 -5.30 5.29 -9.00
CA LYS A 23 -6.65 5.46 -8.44
C LYS A 23 -6.92 4.44 -7.37
N PHE A 24 -7.22 4.89 -6.15
CA PHE A 24 -7.68 4.03 -5.07
C PHE A 24 -8.77 4.73 -4.27
N SER A 25 -9.77 3.99 -3.81
CA SER A 25 -10.88 4.51 -2.98
C SER A 25 -11.51 5.80 -3.51
N GLY A 26 -11.60 5.97 -4.84
CA GLY A 26 -12.16 7.16 -5.49
C GLY A 26 -11.23 8.39 -5.54
N LEU A 27 -10.01 8.28 -5.05
CA LEU A 27 -8.96 9.30 -5.13
C LEU A 27 -7.98 8.97 -6.24
N SER A 28 -7.51 9.99 -6.96
CA SER A 28 -6.38 9.89 -7.88
C SER A 28 -5.14 10.51 -7.24
N VAL A 29 -4.05 9.78 -7.20
CA VAL A 29 -2.75 10.25 -6.70
C VAL A 29 -1.76 10.12 -7.84
N ASN A 30 -1.08 11.22 -8.16
CA ASN A 30 0.04 11.22 -9.10
C ASN A 30 1.32 10.89 -8.33
N SER A 31 2.18 10.07 -8.93
CA SER A 31 3.46 9.77 -8.32
C SER A 31 4.40 10.96 -8.36
N GLN A 32 5.28 11.00 -7.35
CA GLN A 32 6.49 11.82 -7.39
C GLN A 32 7.64 10.99 -7.96
N PRO A 33 8.63 11.60 -8.62
CA PRO A 33 9.82 10.88 -9.07
C PRO A 33 10.53 10.25 -7.87
N ILE A 34 10.80 8.95 -7.91
CA ILE A 34 11.49 8.26 -6.81
C ILE A 34 12.91 8.77 -6.61
N THR A 35 13.53 9.24 -7.69
CA THR A 35 14.89 9.85 -7.69
C THR A 35 14.98 11.10 -6.82
N SER A 36 13.86 11.77 -6.52
CA SER A 36 13.84 12.89 -5.56
C SER A 36 13.99 12.43 -4.10
N HIS A 37 13.97 11.13 -3.84
CA HIS A 37 14.08 10.52 -2.53
C HIS A 37 15.09 9.37 -2.51
N PRO A 38 16.41 9.66 -2.36
CA PRO A 38 17.48 8.66 -2.49
C PRO A 38 17.30 7.42 -1.60
N PHE A 39 16.69 7.59 -0.42
CA PHE A 39 16.39 6.46 0.45
C PHE A 39 15.36 5.49 -0.18
N LEU A 40 14.30 6.02 -0.79
CA LEU A 40 13.25 5.19 -1.41
C LEU A 40 13.77 4.53 -2.70
N GLU A 41 14.57 5.24 -3.47
CA GLU A 41 15.23 4.70 -4.67
C GLU A 41 16.15 3.52 -4.30
N LYS A 42 16.98 3.70 -3.27
CA LYS A 42 17.84 2.64 -2.75
C LYS A 42 17.03 1.46 -2.21
N LEU A 43 15.97 1.73 -1.43
CA LEU A 43 15.10 0.70 -0.87
C LEU A 43 14.47 -0.13 -2.00
N LEU A 44 13.92 0.52 -3.01
CA LEU A 44 13.31 -0.16 -4.16
C LEU A 44 14.32 -1.06 -4.86
N GLY A 45 15.51 -0.57 -5.20
CA GLY A 45 16.55 -1.33 -5.88
C GLY A 45 17.14 -2.48 -5.05
N GLN A 46 17.11 -2.40 -3.72
CA GLN A 46 17.57 -3.49 -2.84
C GLN A 46 16.53 -4.60 -2.67
N VAL A 47 15.24 -4.25 -2.77
CA VAL A 47 14.15 -5.18 -2.47
C VAL A 47 13.72 -5.96 -3.71
N SER A 48 13.74 -5.36 -4.88
CA SER A 48 13.27 -6.02 -6.09
C SER A 48 13.62 -5.29 -7.38
N ASP A 49 14.06 -6.04 -8.38
CA ASP A 49 14.31 -5.54 -9.73
C ASP A 49 13.04 -5.44 -10.60
N THR A 50 11.93 -6.01 -10.13
CA THR A 50 10.66 -6.08 -10.89
C THR A 50 9.62 -5.09 -10.43
N HIS A 51 9.83 -4.44 -9.28
CA HIS A 51 8.92 -3.43 -8.74
C HIS A 51 9.36 -2.03 -9.20
N ASN A 52 8.40 -1.14 -9.39
CA ASN A 52 8.63 0.18 -9.98
C ASN A 52 8.05 1.35 -9.19
N ALA A 53 7.42 1.07 -8.06
CA ALA A 53 6.84 2.11 -7.22
C ALA A 53 6.83 1.76 -5.74
N VAL A 54 6.86 2.81 -4.91
CA VAL A 54 6.73 2.76 -3.45
C VAL A 54 5.55 3.62 -3.04
N PHE A 55 4.58 3.03 -2.37
CA PHE A 55 3.49 3.74 -1.74
C PHE A 55 3.77 3.85 -0.23
N ALA A 56 3.95 5.08 0.24
CA ALA A 56 4.24 5.38 1.64
C ALA A 56 2.96 5.71 2.41
N ASN A 57 2.80 5.09 3.57
CA ASN A 57 1.78 5.42 4.55
C ASN A 57 2.45 5.89 5.84
N TRP A 58 2.10 7.07 6.31
CA TRP A 58 2.59 7.64 7.56
C TRP A 58 1.47 7.69 8.59
N TYR A 59 1.68 7.03 9.71
CA TYR A 59 0.82 7.02 10.88
C TYR A 59 1.52 7.80 11.99
N GLU A 60 0.98 8.95 12.37
CA GLU A 60 1.57 9.80 13.41
C GLU A 60 1.31 9.24 14.81
N THR A 61 0.13 8.63 14.98
CA THR A 61 -0.30 8.08 16.26
C THR A 61 -1.02 6.74 16.08
N GLY A 62 -1.31 6.06 17.19
CA GLY A 62 -2.12 4.85 17.19
C GLY A 62 -3.59 5.06 16.77
N ARG A 63 -4.06 6.31 16.66
CA ARG A 63 -5.43 6.62 16.22
C ARG A 63 -5.61 6.54 14.72
N GLU A 64 -4.54 6.68 13.97
CA GLU A 64 -4.55 6.59 12.51
C GLU A 64 -4.60 5.12 12.08
N TYR A 65 -5.25 4.88 10.97
CA TYR A 65 -5.59 3.53 10.56
C TYR A 65 -5.77 3.41 9.04
N VAL A 66 -5.84 2.19 8.56
CA VAL A 66 -6.44 1.85 7.27
C VAL A 66 -7.46 0.74 7.50
N SER A 67 -8.66 0.94 6.98
CA SER A 67 -9.75 -0.04 7.06
C SER A 67 -9.45 -1.28 6.24
N ALA A 68 -10.16 -2.37 6.52
CA ALA A 68 -10.02 -3.62 5.78
C ALA A 68 -10.28 -3.43 4.29
N HIS A 69 -9.29 -3.77 3.47
CA HIS A 69 -9.28 -3.65 2.02
C HIS A 69 -8.39 -4.73 1.40
N SER A 70 -8.41 -4.83 0.09
CA SER A 70 -7.42 -5.56 -0.69
C SER A 70 -6.87 -4.64 -1.78
N ASP A 71 -5.60 -4.79 -2.10
CA ASP A 71 -4.94 -4.08 -3.19
C ASP A 71 -5.18 -4.86 -4.50
N ASN A 72 -6.39 -4.78 -5.01
CA ASN A 72 -6.82 -5.51 -6.21
C ASN A 72 -7.16 -4.54 -7.35
N GLU A 73 -6.35 -3.51 -7.49
CA GLU A 73 -6.52 -2.51 -8.55
C GLU A 73 -6.00 -3.05 -9.89
N THR A 74 -6.67 -2.62 -10.95
CA THR A 74 -6.37 -3.03 -12.34
C THR A 74 -5.02 -2.52 -12.84
N ASP A 75 -4.47 -1.50 -12.17
CA ASP A 75 -3.21 -0.87 -12.55
C ASP A 75 -1.98 -1.67 -12.07
N LEU A 76 -2.17 -2.61 -11.14
CA LEU A 76 -1.10 -3.49 -10.68
C LEU A 76 -0.76 -4.55 -11.72
N ALA A 77 0.51 -4.88 -11.85
CA ALA A 77 0.97 -5.96 -12.71
C ALA A 77 0.40 -7.31 -12.23
N LYS A 78 -0.25 -8.03 -13.13
CA LYS A 78 -0.87 -9.33 -12.81
C LYS A 78 0.16 -10.32 -12.26
N GLY A 79 -0.20 -10.98 -11.17
CA GLY A 79 0.66 -11.99 -10.55
C GLY A 79 1.85 -11.43 -9.77
N SER A 80 2.04 -10.10 -9.73
CA SER A 80 3.05 -9.50 -8.87
C SER A 80 2.65 -9.63 -7.40
N PHE A 81 3.64 -9.70 -6.54
CA PHE A 81 3.45 -9.61 -5.09
C PHE A 81 3.69 -8.18 -4.61
N ILE A 82 3.16 -7.86 -3.43
CA ILE A 82 3.37 -6.57 -2.77
C ILE A 82 4.26 -6.81 -1.56
N ILE A 83 5.33 -6.04 -1.45
CA ILE A 83 6.25 -6.10 -0.31
C ILE A 83 5.95 -4.92 0.61
N SER A 84 5.66 -5.21 1.86
CA SER A 84 5.35 -4.23 2.89
C SER A 84 6.50 -4.16 3.89
N VAL A 85 7.17 -3.02 3.97
CA VAL A 85 8.25 -2.76 4.92
C VAL A 85 7.75 -1.82 6.00
N SER A 86 7.87 -2.22 7.26
CA SER A 86 7.45 -1.42 8.42
C SER A 86 8.67 -0.75 9.06
N LEU A 87 8.53 0.52 9.43
CA LEU A 87 9.56 1.26 10.14
C LEU A 87 8.97 1.91 11.40
N ASN A 88 9.79 1.93 12.45
CA ASN A 88 9.55 2.55 13.74
C ASN A 88 8.46 1.79 14.55
N ALA A 89 7.40 2.44 15.00
CA ALA A 89 6.47 1.86 15.98
C ALA A 89 5.80 0.55 15.50
N THR A 90 5.77 -0.44 16.39
CA THR A 90 5.08 -1.71 16.15
C THR A 90 3.56 -1.49 16.11
N ARG A 91 2.91 -1.94 15.05
CA ARG A 91 1.46 -1.91 14.88
C ARG A 91 0.90 -3.27 14.49
N THR A 92 -0.35 -3.49 14.84
CA THR A 92 -1.09 -4.64 14.32
C THR A 92 -1.32 -4.49 12.81
N PHE A 93 -0.92 -5.51 12.06
CA PHE A 93 -1.35 -5.75 10.70
C PHE A 93 -2.28 -6.94 10.71
N ARG A 94 -3.55 -6.70 10.42
CA ARG A 94 -4.60 -7.71 10.51
C ARG A 94 -5.00 -8.21 9.15
N VAL A 95 -5.01 -9.53 9.00
CA VAL A 95 -5.48 -10.22 7.80
C VAL A 95 -6.81 -10.90 8.13
N LYS A 96 -7.81 -10.73 7.25
CA LYS A 96 -9.16 -11.31 7.38
C LYS A 96 -9.51 -12.08 6.11
N ARG A 97 -10.15 -13.22 6.26
CA ARG A 97 -10.72 -13.94 5.11
C ARG A 97 -11.85 -13.13 4.47
N LYS A 98 -11.91 -13.17 3.14
CA LYS A 98 -13.11 -12.72 2.43
C LYS A 98 -14.22 -13.77 2.57
N PRO A 99 -15.52 -13.40 2.47
CA PRO A 99 -16.63 -14.35 2.61
C PRO A 99 -16.57 -15.54 1.64
N LYS A 100 -15.97 -15.35 0.46
CA LYS A 100 -15.83 -16.38 -0.59
C LYS A 100 -14.41 -16.96 -0.67
N CYS A 101 -13.62 -16.84 0.39
CA CYS A 101 -12.25 -17.37 0.44
C CYS A 101 -12.25 -18.89 0.27
N THR A 102 -11.48 -19.38 -0.70
CA THR A 102 -11.33 -20.81 -1.02
C THR A 102 -10.06 -21.42 -0.40
N VAL A 103 -9.14 -20.55 0.05
CA VAL A 103 -7.89 -21.01 0.68
C VAL A 103 -8.20 -21.65 2.02
N PRO A 104 -7.77 -22.90 2.27
CA PRO A 104 -7.90 -23.54 3.57
C PRO A 104 -7.15 -22.76 4.64
N CYS A 105 -7.87 -22.32 5.67
CA CYS A 105 -7.26 -21.67 6.82
C CYS A 105 -8.08 -21.94 8.08
N THR A 106 -7.39 -22.04 9.21
CA THR A 106 -7.99 -22.40 10.52
C THR A 106 -8.64 -21.22 11.23
N ALA A 107 -8.33 -19.99 10.80
CA ALA A 107 -8.84 -18.78 11.44
C ALA A 107 -9.39 -17.79 10.42
N ASP A 108 -10.50 -17.13 10.74
CA ASP A 108 -11.09 -16.08 9.92
C ASP A 108 -10.29 -14.77 9.97
N LYS A 109 -9.48 -14.63 11.01
CA LYS A 109 -8.66 -13.42 11.26
C LYS A 109 -7.35 -13.80 11.93
N VAL A 110 -6.26 -13.20 11.44
CA VAL A 110 -4.93 -13.31 12.03
C VAL A 110 -4.33 -11.93 12.22
N ASP A 111 -3.76 -11.68 13.39
CA ASP A 111 -3.06 -10.45 13.73
C ASP A 111 -1.55 -10.67 13.75
N PHE A 112 -0.82 -9.89 12.96
CA PHE A 112 0.64 -9.84 12.95
C PHE A 112 1.08 -8.55 13.65
N ARG A 113 2.08 -8.65 14.54
CA ARG A 113 2.72 -7.47 15.14
C ARG A 113 3.93 -7.11 14.30
N LEU A 114 3.81 -6.06 13.49
CA LEU A 114 4.89 -5.61 12.59
C LEU A 114 5.56 -4.36 13.16
N GLY A 115 6.83 -4.51 13.51
CA GLY A 115 7.70 -3.49 14.08
C GLY A 115 8.73 -2.95 13.10
N ASP A 116 9.74 -2.30 13.64
CA ASP A 116 10.81 -1.69 12.87
C ASP A 116 11.62 -2.74 12.10
N GLY A 117 11.77 -2.55 10.78
CA GLY A 117 12.48 -3.46 9.89
C GLY A 117 11.69 -4.69 9.44
N ASP A 118 10.48 -4.93 9.97
CA ASP A 118 9.69 -6.09 9.56
C ASP A 118 9.20 -5.96 8.12
N VAL A 119 9.33 -7.08 7.40
CA VAL A 119 8.89 -7.23 6.01
C VAL A 119 7.75 -8.23 5.94
N PHE A 120 6.65 -7.84 5.30
CA PHE A 120 5.49 -8.69 5.05
C PHE A 120 5.22 -8.77 3.55
N VAL A 121 5.19 -9.99 3.00
CA VAL A 121 4.99 -10.19 1.55
C VAL A 121 3.58 -10.73 1.29
N MET A 122 2.84 -10.05 0.43
CA MET A 122 1.49 -10.41 0.00
C MET A 122 1.55 -10.90 -1.45
N GLY A 123 1.51 -12.21 -1.64
CA GLY A 123 1.64 -12.85 -2.96
C GLY A 123 0.56 -13.88 -3.25
N GLY A 124 0.58 -14.44 -4.46
CA GLY A 124 -0.36 -15.46 -4.90
C GLY A 124 -1.82 -15.00 -4.79
N ALA A 125 -2.66 -15.78 -4.13
CA ALA A 125 -4.08 -15.50 -3.94
C ALA A 125 -4.38 -14.44 -2.85
N PHE A 126 -3.37 -13.81 -2.23
CA PHE A 126 -3.59 -12.95 -1.07
C PHE A 126 -4.64 -11.86 -1.34
N GLN A 127 -4.50 -11.11 -2.44
CA GLN A 127 -5.39 -9.99 -2.75
C GLN A 127 -6.80 -10.43 -3.20
N SER A 128 -6.95 -11.64 -3.74
CA SER A 128 -8.26 -12.21 -4.11
C SER A 128 -9.01 -12.80 -2.93
N GLU A 129 -8.32 -13.41 -1.98
CA GLU A 129 -8.90 -14.23 -0.92
C GLU A 129 -8.98 -13.52 0.44
N PHE A 130 -8.12 -12.51 0.67
CA PHE A 130 -8.01 -11.84 1.96
C PHE A 130 -8.22 -10.33 1.86
N LEU A 131 -8.63 -9.75 2.98
CA LEU A 131 -8.56 -8.33 3.29
C LEU A 131 -7.47 -8.11 4.31
N HIS A 132 -6.87 -6.92 4.28
CA HIS A 132 -5.92 -6.52 5.31
C HIS A 132 -6.19 -5.10 5.82
N GLU A 133 -5.79 -4.84 7.07
CA GLU A 133 -6.00 -3.55 7.73
C GLU A 133 -4.89 -3.25 8.75
N VAL A 134 -4.72 -1.97 9.06
CA VAL A 134 -4.02 -1.51 10.26
C VAL A 134 -5.08 -0.88 11.16
N PRO A 135 -5.54 -1.57 12.21
CA PRO A 135 -6.62 -1.07 13.07
C PRO A 135 -6.13 0.08 13.96
N LYS A 136 -7.07 0.84 14.53
CA LYS A 136 -6.76 1.84 15.56
C LYS A 136 -6.22 1.14 16.81
N GLU A 137 -5.16 1.69 17.37
CA GLU A 137 -4.57 1.27 18.64
C GLU A 137 -4.44 2.49 19.58
N SER A 138 -5.56 3.06 20.00
CA SER A 138 -5.63 4.33 20.74
C SER A 138 -4.95 4.31 22.11
N ARG A 139 -4.55 3.14 22.61
CA ARG A 139 -3.88 2.95 23.90
C ARG A 139 -2.36 2.75 23.77
N MET A 140 -1.78 3.03 22.60
CA MET A 140 -0.33 2.97 22.44
C MET A 140 0.37 3.98 23.35
N VAL A 141 1.52 3.58 23.89
CA VAL A 141 2.39 4.40 24.74
C VAL A 141 3.75 4.58 24.04
N GLY A 142 4.42 5.69 24.28
CA GLY A 142 5.72 6.00 23.69
C GLY A 142 5.63 6.60 22.27
N ASP A 143 6.68 6.47 21.49
CA ASP A 143 6.68 6.90 20.10
C ASP A 143 5.75 6.00 19.30
N GLN A 144 4.71 6.59 18.73
CA GLN A 144 3.64 5.90 18.02
C GLN A 144 3.76 6.04 16.52
N ARG A 145 4.71 6.86 16.03
CA ARG A 145 4.90 7.10 14.61
C ARG A 145 5.33 5.81 13.93
N ARG A 146 4.64 5.48 12.87
CA ARG A 146 4.98 4.35 12.00
C ARG A 146 4.97 4.80 10.56
N ILE A 147 5.98 4.39 9.82
CA ILE A 147 5.98 4.49 8.36
C ILE A 147 5.85 3.07 7.81
N ASN A 148 5.06 2.94 6.76
CA ASN A 148 4.97 1.70 6.02
C ASN A 148 5.18 1.99 4.53
N PHE A 149 6.14 1.32 3.93
CA PHE A 149 6.37 1.35 2.50
C PHE A 149 5.79 0.08 1.88
N THR A 150 4.81 0.23 0.99
CA THR A 150 4.35 -0.88 0.16
C THR A 150 4.96 -0.73 -1.23
N ILE A 151 5.82 -1.69 -1.56
CA ILE A 151 6.57 -1.73 -2.82
C ILE A 151 5.74 -2.55 -3.80
N ARG A 152 5.44 -1.96 -4.95
CA ARG A 152 4.45 -2.46 -5.91
C ARG A 152 5.02 -2.46 -7.33
N SER A 153 4.49 -3.37 -8.15
CA SER A 153 4.72 -3.38 -9.59
C SER A 153 3.46 -2.92 -10.31
N PHE A 154 3.53 -1.76 -10.95
CA PHE A 154 2.46 -1.26 -11.81
C PHE A 154 2.70 -1.69 -13.24
N ALA A 155 1.63 -2.08 -13.94
CA ALA A 155 1.68 -2.32 -15.36
C ALA A 155 2.03 -1.02 -16.12
N PRO A 156 2.71 -1.11 -17.27
CA PRO A 156 2.97 0.06 -18.11
C PRO A 156 1.66 0.78 -18.43
N GLN A 157 1.53 2.02 -18.00
CA GLN A 157 0.40 2.85 -18.38
C GLN A 157 0.65 3.37 -19.79
N ASN A 158 -0.17 2.97 -20.75
CA ASN A 158 -0.16 3.58 -22.06
C ASN A 158 -0.44 5.08 -21.86
N GLN A 159 0.58 5.91 -22.07
CA GLN A 159 0.38 7.36 -22.18
C GLN A 159 -0.59 7.55 -23.34
N ALA A 160 -1.88 7.72 -23.01
CA ALA A 160 -2.92 7.99 -23.98
C ALA A 160 -2.51 9.26 -24.73
N GLY A 161 -2.29 9.10 -26.04
CA GLY A 161 -1.65 10.00 -26.96
C GLY A 161 -1.95 11.48 -26.70
N THR A 162 -0.89 12.24 -26.68
CA THR A 162 -0.89 13.66 -27.00
C THR A 162 -1.62 13.82 -28.33
N LYS A 163 -2.90 14.22 -28.32
CA LYS A 163 -3.61 14.60 -29.52
C LYS A 163 -2.80 15.74 -30.16
N ARG A 164 -1.99 15.41 -31.15
CA ARG A 164 -1.43 16.43 -32.05
C ARG A 164 -2.61 17.19 -32.64
N LYS A 165 -2.82 18.43 -32.20
CA LYS A 165 -3.65 19.38 -32.95
C LYS A 165 -3.02 19.48 -34.33
N ARG A 166 -3.72 18.98 -35.33
CA ARG A 166 -3.43 19.32 -36.71
C ARG A 166 -3.73 20.81 -36.85
N VAL A 167 -2.69 21.56 -37.21
CA VAL A 167 -2.81 22.95 -37.70
C VAL A 167 -3.35 22.88 -39.11
#